data_d150655b0d310995fdb172b0c00c1347
#
_entry.id   d150655b0d310995fdb172b0c00c1347
#
_cell.length_a   1.000
_cell.length_b   1.000
_cell.length_c   1.000
_cell.angle_alpha   90.00
_cell.angle_beta   90.00
_cell.angle_gamma   90.00
#
_symmetry.space_group_name_H-M   'P 1'
#
loop_
_entity.id
_entity.type
_entity.pdbx_description
1 polymer ?
#
loop_
_entity_poly.entity_id
_entity_poly.type
_entity_poly.pdbx_seq_one_letter_code
_entity_poly.pdbx_strand_id
1 'polypeptide(L)'
;MVMMAGMDDHERKIVQEFCHLLEKSKQLFNGLRDLPQYGHKQWQAYFGRTFDIYTKLWKFQQQHRAILDTKYGLKRWQIGEIASKIGQLYYHYYLRTSETSYLHEAYSFYAAIRGRAYYSRAAKEDRSDLMVKKLRYYARFIVVCLLLNKMKLVRELVQELDTQIADYASTYEPEDQVEWNLVLEEIKGFVKAESAVGVLHADSNPVVLTHRLGPLTSPPIERSPPMCLTLQEILIVGNSADQVKFSELSVDMFRMLQTLEREPRDDPTHMHDASPAGRLPFRPGPYPPENGMPRRENPHKYLLYKPTYSQVQVFLASGFKELPANGALLLYLSADGCFSTVKHPEEMGYDLGGVTTSNKRDPEHGKRLSGGKEPHCLYPGDLYPFTRKPLFVVVDSDNSYVFQQIPRYFGQPLMVLMSPQETPSTLRDVRHGGSLFTLFLHSPLAAFCLICNVGSLAVHHWERCQNYVERFLIEASRLVIRSRCDIFDIGL
;
A
#
# COMPACT_ATOMS: atom_id res chain seq x y z
N MET A 1 18.69 -16.77 35.56
CA MET A 1 19.80 -17.67 35.96
C MET A 1 19.36 -18.95 36.67
N VAL A 2 18.13 -19.05 37.14
CA VAL A 2 17.59 -20.20 37.92
C VAL A 2 17.06 -21.36 37.01
N MET A 3 16.84 -21.16 35.73
CA MET A 3 16.27 -22.21 34.81
C MET A 3 17.28 -23.19 34.23
N MET A 4 18.57 -23.10 34.51
CA MET A 4 19.60 -23.93 33.86
C MET A 4 20.11 -25.11 34.67
N ALA A 5 19.66 -25.26 35.93
CA ALA A 5 20.04 -26.40 36.77
C ALA A 5 19.15 -27.61 36.42
N GLY A 6 19.79 -28.68 35.89
CA GLY A 6 19.11 -29.93 35.53
C GLY A 6 18.90 -30.19 34.03
N MET A 7 19.53 -29.39 33.15
CA MET A 7 19.57 -29.64 31.71
C MET A 7 20.82 -30.40 31.32
N ASP A 8 20.67 -31.35 30.39
CA ASP A 8 21.79 -31.94 29.67
C ASP A 8 22.52 -30.90 28.83
N ASP A 9 23.81 -31.07 28.57
CA ASP A 9 24.61 -30.12 27.77
C ASP A 9 24.06 -29.89 26.36
N HIS A 10 23.47 -30.92 25.79
CA HIS A 10 22.79 -30.79 24.50
C HIS A 10 21.54 -29.93 24.58
N GLU A 11 20.68 -30.16 25.55
CA GLU A 11 19.46 -29.33 25.79
C GLU A 11 19.81 -27.88 26.06
N ARG A 12 20.87 -27.63 26.85
CA ARG A 12 21.37 -26.29 27.18
C ARG A 12 21.83 -25.56 25.92
N LYS A 13 22.55 -26.20 25.03
CA LYS A 13 22.98 -25.62 23.74
C LYS A 13 21.80 -25.23 22.87
N ILE A 14 20.76 -26.06 22.79
CA ILE A 14 19.54 -25.80 22.01
C ILE A 14 18.82 -24.56 22.57
N VAL A 15 18.65 -24.46 23.88
CA VAL A 15 18.00 -23.29 24.50
C VAL A 15 18.81 -22.02 24.28
N GLN A 16 20.13 -22.08 24.41
CA GLN A 16 21.03 -20.95 24.18
C GLN A 16 20.97 -20.48 22.72
N GLU A 17 21.03 -21.40 21.77
CA GLU A 17 20.93 -21.07 20.33
C GLU A 17 19.57 -20.47 19.99
N PHE A 18 18.47 -21.00 20.55
CA PHE A 18 17.15 -20.42 20.36
C PHE A 18 17.08 -18.99 20.90
N CYS A 19 17.58 -18.75 22.11
CA CYS A 19 17.62 -17.39 22.71
C CYS A 19 18.47 -16.43 21.87
N HIS A 20 19.63 -16.88 21.37
CA HIS A 20 20.49 -16.10 20.48
C HIS A 20 19.78 -15.72 19.17
N LEU A 21 19.16 -16.69 18.51
CA LEU A 21 18.41 -16.44 17.27
C LEU A 21 17.21 -15.50 17.49
N LEU A 22 16.49 -15.69 18.61
CA LEU A 22 15.36 -14.83 18.98
C LEU A 22 15.80 -13.38 19.22
N GLU A 23 16.87 -13.19 19.97
CA GLU A 23 17.39 -11.84 20.26
C GLU A 23 17.91 -11.16 18.99
N LYS A 24 18.71 -11.88 18.20
CA LYS A 24 19.23 -11.38 16.93
C LYS A 24 18.13 -11.04 15.95
N SER A 25 17.05 -11.84 15.91
CA SER A 25 15.90 -11.54 15.06
C SER A 25 15.20 -10.25 15.45
N LYS A 26 15.05 -9.97 16.76
CA LYS A 26 14.47 -8.71 17.27
C LYS A 26 15.35 -7.50 16.92
N GLN A 27 16.68 -7.63 17.11
CA GLN A 27 17.63 -6.55 16.79
C GLN A 27 17.56 -6.19 15.30
N LEU A 28 17.63 -7.18 14.40
CA LEU A 28 17.54 -6.95 12.96
C LEU A 28 16.18 -6.38 12.57
N PHE A 29 15.09 -6.86 13.16
CA PHE A 29 13.76 -6.34 12.88
C PHE A 29 13.61 -4.86 13.29
N ASN A 30 14.12 -4.51 14.46
CA ASN A 30 14.09 -3.13 14.93
C ASN A 30 14.93 -2.21 14.04
N GLY A 31 16.08 -2.65 13.59
CA GLY A 31 16.95 -1.89 12.68
C GLY A 31 16.36 -1.65 11.28
N LEU A 32 15.27 -2.33 10.90
CA LEU A 32 14.55 -2.01 9.65
C LEU A 32 13.97 -0.60 9.64
N ARG A 33 13.70 -0.02 10.81
CA ARG A 33 13.16 1.35 10.94
C ARG A 33 14.20 2.41 10.57
N ASP A 34 15.47 2.11 10.74
CA ASP A 34 16.59 3.03 10.52
C ASP A 34 17.07 3.00 9.08
N LEU A 35 16.52 2.07 8.27
CA LEU A 35 16.86 1.98 6.86
C LEU A 35 16.23 3.14 6.08
N PRO A 36 16.99 3.75 5.14
CA PRO A 36 16.41 4.73 4.23
C PRO A 36 15.25 4.10 3.48
N GLN A 37 14.14 4.82 3.39
CA GLN A 37 12.97 4.34 2.64
C GLN A 37 13.15 4.43 1.13
N TYR A 38 14.15 5.20 0.67
CA TYR A 38 14.52 5.42 -0.73
C TYR A 38 15.88 4.75 -1.05
N GLY A 39 16.12 4.47 -2.32
CA GLY A 39 17.35 3.84 -2.80
C GLY A 39 17.31 2.30 -2.68
N HIS A 40 17.03 1.62 -3.80
CA HIS A 40 16.77 0.17 -3.83
C HIS A 40 17.88 -0.69 -3.25
N LYS A 41 19.14 -0.37 -3.54
CA LYS A 41 20.26 -1.28 -3.24
C LYS A 41 20.69 -1.27 -1.78
N GLN A 42 20.44 -0.18 -1.06
CA GLN A 42 20.99 -0.01 0.28
C GLN A 42 20.31 -0.87 1.35
N TRP A 43 18.99 -1.07 1.23
CA TRP A 43 18.22 -1.81 2.22
C TRP A 43 18.06 -3.30 1.90
N GLN A 44 18.23 -3.71 0.64
CA GLN A 44 17.97 -5.09 0.19
C GLN A 44 18.80 -6.13 0.93
N ALA A 45 20.11 -5.87 1.10
CA ALA A 45 21.01 -6.75 1.84
C ALA A 45 20.63 -6.89 3.32
N TYR A 46 20.08 -5.81 3.92
CA TYR A 46 19.64 -5.85 5.30
C TYR A 46 18.37 -6.70 5.47
N PHE A 47 17.39 -6.54 4.57
CA PHE A 47 16.21 -7.41 4.52
C PHE A 47 16.61 -8.88 4.34
N GLY A 48 17.52 -9.18 3.42
CA GLY A 48 18.04 -10.52 3.20
C GLY A 48 18.56 -11.15 4.49
N ARG A 49 19.43 -10.47 5.21
CA ARG A 49 19.94 -10.93 6.52
C ARG A 49 18.84 -11.13 7.56
N THR A 50 17.83 -10.26 7.56
CA THR A 50 16.70 -10.36 8.48
C THR A 50 15.84 -11.58 8.15
N PHE A 51 15.54 -11.82 6.88
CA PHE A 51 14.86 -13.04 6.43
C PHE A 51 15.62 -14.31 6.80
N ASP A 52 16.94 -14.35 6.58
CA ASP A 52 17.78 -15.52 6.92
C ASP A 52 17.69 -15.88 8.41
N ILE A 53 17.76 -14.89 9.29
CA ILE A 53 17.66 -15.11 10.73
C ILE A 53 16.26 -15.58 11.13
N TYR A 54 15.19 -14.96 10.63
CA TYR A 54 13.82 -15.42 10.91
C TYR A 54 13.56 -16.82 10.35
N THR A 55 14.11 -17.15 9.19
CA THR A 55 14.06 -18.49 8.61
C THR A 55 14.73 -19.52 9.50
N LYS A 56 15.96 -19.22 9.97
CA LYS A 56 16.68 -20.08 10.90
C LYS A 56 15.91 -20.27 12.20
N LEU A 57 15.42 -19.16 12.79
CA LEU A 57 14.62 -19.19 14.01
C LEU A 57 13.35 -20.02 13.86
N TRP A 58 12.62 -19.86 12.73
CA TRP A 58 11.39 -20.57 12.46
C TRP A 58 11.62 -22.08 12.30
N LYS A 59 12.61 -22.49 11.52
CA LYS A 59 13.00 -23.89 11.37
C LYS A 59 13.49 -24.50 12.68
N PHE A 60 14.36 -23.78 13.39
CA PHE A 60 14.95 -24.24 14.65
C PHE A 60 13.89 -24.51 15.72
N GLN A 61 12.92 -23.61 15.90
CA GLN A 61 11.84 -23.83 16.88
C GLN A 61 10.94 -25.01 16.50
N GLN A 62 10.78 -25.33 15.23
CA GLN A 62 10.04 -26.52 14.79
C GLN A 62 10.81 -27.81 15.04
N GLN A 63 12.09 -27.84 14.71
CA GLN A 63 12.96 -29.03 14.88
C GLN A 63 13.14 -29.41 16.35
N HIS A 64 13.27 -28.41 17.22
CA HIS A 64 13.55 -28.63 18.65
C HIS A 64 12.33 -28.36 19.54
N ARG A 65 11.12 -28.51 18.98
CA ARG A 65 9.88 -28.15 19.66
C ARG A 65 9.71 -28.75 21.04
N ALA A 66 9.96 -30.09 21.18
CA ALA A 66 9.78 -30.82 22.42
C ALA A 66 10.69 -30.27 23.55
N ILE A 67 11.97 -30.00 23.23
CA ILE A 67 12.94 -29.45 24.17
C ILE A 67 12.57 -28.02 24.55
N LEU A 68 12.21 -27.18 23.59
CA LEU A 68 11.85 -25.78 23.84
C LEU A 68 10.55 -25.67 24.67
N ASP A 69 9.57 -26.54 24.45
CA ASP A 69 8.33 -26.54 25.26
C ASP A 69 8.60 -26.96 26.71
N THR A 70 9.44 -27.99 26.93
CA THR A 70 9.67 -28.57 28.26
C THR A 70 10.74 -27.81 29.05
N LYS A 71 11.84 -27.43 28.41
CA LYS A 71 13.02 -26.85 29.07
C LYS A 71 13.08 -25.31 29.04
N TYR A 72 12.64 -24.69 27.95
CA TYR A 72 12.54 -23.22 27.82
C TYR A 72 11.17 -22.71 28.25
N GLY A 73 10.12 -23.56 28.19
CA GLY A 73 8.74 -23.16 28.47
C GLY A 73 8.14 -22.33 27.34
N LEU A 74 8.47 -22.65 26.08
CA LEU A 74 8.02 -21.92 24.91
C LEU A 74 6.49 -21.99 24.79
N LYS A 75 5.85 -20.82 24.93
CA LYS A 75 4.39 -20.69 24.86
C LYS A 75 3.91 -20.59 23.44
N ARG A 76 2.67 -21.04 23.18
CA ARG A 76 2.03 -20.94 21.84
C ARG A 76 1.98 -19.50 21.31
N TRP A 77 1.67 -18.52 22.16
CA TRP A 77 1.62 -17.13 21.78
C TRP A 77 3.00 -16.57 21.34
N GLN A 78 4.10 -17.05 21.91
CA GLN A 78 5.45 -16.65 21.48
C GLN A 78 5.74 -17.11 20.04
N ILE A 79 5.27 -18.29 19.66
CA ILE A 79 5.36 -18.76 18.27
C ILE A 79 4.49 -17.89 17.38
N GLY A 80 3.27 -17.56 17.83
CA GLY A 80 2.41 -16.60 17.14
C GLY A 80 3.08 -15.24 16.94
N GLU A 81 3.83 -14.75 17.94
CA GLU A 81 4.60 -13.51 17.83
C GLU A 81 5.71 -13.60 16.76
N ILE A 82 6.47 -14.71 16.74
CA ILE A 82 7.48 -14.95 15.70
C ILE A 82 6.83 -14.99 14.32
N ALA A 83 5.74 -15.75 14.15
CA ALA A 83 5.00 -15.82 12.89
C ALA A 83 4.45 -14.45 12.45
N SER A 84 3.92 -13.67 13.40
CA SER A 84 3.43 -12.31 13.14
C SER A 84 4.55 -11.37 12.67
N LYS A 85 5.74 -11.51 13.24
CA LYS A 85 6.92 -10.74 12.81
C LYS A 85 7.39 -11.13 11.41
N ILE A 86 7.34 -12.42 11.06
CA ILE A 86 7.65 -12.88 9.69
C ILE A 86 6.61 -12.32 8.71
N GLY A 87 5.32 -12.42 9.01
CA GLY A 87 4.26 -11.82 8.19
C GLY A 87 4.45 -10.31 8.00
N GLN A 88 4.82 -9.59 9.07
CA GLN A 88 5.13 -8.16 9.01
C GLN A 88 6.38 -7.88 8.16
N LEU A 89 7.41 -8.72 8.22
CA LEU A 89 8.61 -8.59 7.40
C LEU A 89 8.30 -8.72 5.90
N TYR A 90 7.49 -9.72 5.52
CA TYR A 90 7.02 -9.86 4.15
C TYR A 90 6.16 -8.68 3.69
N TYR A 91 5.27 -8.18 4.52
CA TYR A 91 4.46 -6.99 4.22
C TYR A 91 5.34 -5.75 3.99
N HIS A 92 6.33 -5.49 4.86
CA HIS A 92 7.27 -4.39 4.68
C HIS A 92 8.11 -4.54 3.41
N TYR A 93 8.47 -5.77 3.06
CA TYR A 93 9.22 -6.04 1.84
C TYR A 93 8.36 -5.83 0.59
N TYR A 94 7.07 -6.23 0.64
CA TYR A 94 6.11 -5.90 -0.41
C TYR A 94 5.99 -4.38 -0.62
N LEU A 95 5.86 -3.61 0.45
CA LEU A 95 5.78 -2.14 0.34
C LEU A 95 7.01 -1.52 -0.34
N ARG A 96 8.16 -2.18 -0.27
CA ARG A 96 9.41 -1.71 -0.91
C ARG A 96 9.64 -2.24 -2.30
N THR A 97 9.14 -3.41 -2.64
CA THR A 97 9.38 -4.07 -3.92
C THR A 97 8.21 -4.00 -4.89
N SER A 98 7.00 -3.69 -4.37
CA SER A 98 5.73 -3.75 -5.12
C SER A 98 5.37 -5.15 -5.65
N GLU A 99 6.06 -6.19 -5.19
CA GLU A 99 5.81 -7.56 -5.62
C GLU A 99 4.72 -8.20 -4.77
N THR A 100 3.56 -8.42 -5.37
CA THR A 100 2.35 -8.94 -4.70
C THR A 100 2.52 -10.37 -4.17
N SER A 101 3.48 -11.14 -4.68
CA SER A 101 3.84 -12.46 -4.13
C SER A 101 4.23 -12.40 -2.64
N TYR A 102 4.94 -11.35 -2.21
CA TYR A 102 5.30 -11.18 -0.80
C TYR A 102 4.08 -10.84 0.08
N LEU A 103 3.06 -10.23 -0.50
CA LEU A 103 1.80 -9.99 0.20
C LEU A 103 1.05 -11.30 0.47
N HIS A 104 1.10 -12.25 -0.47
CA HIS A 104 0.56 -13.60 -0.28
C HIS A 104 1.33 -14.38 0.80
N GLU A 105 2.66 -14.23 0.87
CA GLU A 105 3.44 -14.83 1.95
C GLU A 105 3.07 -14.23 3.32
N ALA A 106 2.92 -12.91 3.42
CA ALA A 106 2.43 -12.26 4.63
C ALA A 106 1.07 -12.82 5.07
N TYR A 107 0.14 -12.96 4.12
CA TYR A 107 -1.17 -13.55 4.35
C TYR A 107 -1.05 -14.98 4.89
N SER A 108 -0.20 -15.82 4.31
CA SER A 108 -0.02 -17.22 4.73
C SER A 108 0.41 -17.33 6.19
N PHE A 109 1.31 -16.46 6.65
CA PHE A 109 1.71 -16.42 8.06
C PHE A 109 0.60 -15.95 8.98
N TYR A 110 -0.14 -14.90 8.62
CA TYR A 110 -1.26 -14.42 9.42
C TYR A 110 -2.43 -15.40 9.46
N ALA A 111 -2.76 -16.04 8.35
CA ALA A 111 -3.77 -17.08 8.28
C ALA A 111 -3.39 -18.32 9.15
N ALA A 112 -2.12 -18.70 9.16
CA ALA A 112 -1.63 -19.77 10.02
C ALA A 112 -1.75 -19.42 11.51
N ILE A 113 -1.55 -18.15 11.91
CA ILE A 113 -1.76 -17.72 13.29
C ILE A 113 -3.22 -17.90 13.71
N ARG A 114 -4.18 -17.50 12.84
CA ARG A 114 -5.62 -17.69 13.08
C ARG A 114 -5.99 -19.17 13.12
N GLY A 115 -5.63 -19.93 12.08
CA GLY A 115 -6.01 -21.34 11.94
C GLY A 115 -5.45 -22.25 13.03
N ARG A 116 -4.25 -21.92 13.54
CA ARG A 116 -3.62 -22.65 14.66
C ARG A 116 -3.98 -22.05 16.03
N ALA A 117 -4.76 -20.99 16.08
CA ALA A 117 -5.22 -20.34 17.29
C ALA A 117 -4.08 -20.03 18.30
N TYR A 118 -2.95 -19.47 17.80
CA TYR A 118 -1.78 -19.22 18.64
C TYR A 118 -2.05 -18.26 19.81
N TYR A 119 -3.00 -17.33 19.66
CA TYR A 119 -3.38 -16.36 20.70
C TYR A 119 -4.62 -16.77 21.51
N SER A 120 -5.17 -17.99 21.35
CA SER A 120 -6.40 -18.43 22.04
C SER A 120 -6.33 -18.42 23.57
N ARG A 121 -5.13 -18.56 24.12
CA ARG A 121 -4.90 -18.54 25.58
C ARG A 121 -4.25 -17.22 26.07
N ALA A 122 -4.15 -16.21 25.24
CA ALA A 122 -3.49 -14.95 25.58
C ALA A 122 -4.14 -14.26 26.79
N ALA A 123 -5.47 -14.25 26.87
CA ALA A 123 -6.21 -13.68 28.00
C ALA A 123 -5.95 -14.37 29.34
N LYS A 124 -5.52 -15.66 29.33
CA LYS A 124 -5.20 -16.42 30.54
C LYS A 124 -3.83 -16.09 31.15
N GLU A 125 -2.99 -15.38 30.41
CA GLU A 125 -1.64 -15.00 30.87
C GLU A 125 -1.67 -13.73 31.73
N ASP A 126 -2.82 -13.05 31.85
CA ASP A 126 -3.04 -11.81 32.60
C ASP A 126 -1.98 -10.73 32.28
N ARG A 127 -1.78 -10.49 30.98
CA ARG A 127 -0.77 -9.59 30.46
C ARG A 127 -1.34 -8.65 29.40
N SER A 128 -1.49 -7.37 29.75
CA SER A 128 -2.00 -6.35 28.83
C SER A 128 -1.15 -6.20 27.55
N ASP A 129 0.20 -6.27 27.68
CA ASP A 129 1.11 -6.20 26.52
C ASP A 129 0.88 -7.30 25.48
N LEU A 130 0.47 -8.49 25.93
CA LEU A 130 0.16 -9.60 25.05
C LEU A 130 -1.16 -9.37 24.29
N MET A 131 -2.15 -8.76 24.98
CA MET A 131 -3.41 -8.37 24.33
C MET A 131 -3.18 -7.30 23.26
N VAL A 132 -2.36 -6.28 23.52
CA VAL A 132 -1.96 -5.27 22.52
C VAL A 132 -1.27 -5.92 21.32
N LYS A 133 -0.40 -6.91 21.53
CA LYS A 133 0.22 -7.67 20.43
C LYS A 133 -0.81 -8.43 19.59
N LYS A 134 -1.83 -8.98 20.24
CA LYS A 134 -2.94 -9.67 19.57
C LYS A 134 -3.78 -8.68 18.76
N LEU A 135 -4.14 -7.52 19.29
CA LEU A 135 -4.86 -6.48 18.56
C LEU A 135 -4.07 -5.98 17.34
N ARG A 136 -2.77 -5.73 17.49
CA ARG A 136 -1.87 -5.35 16.39
C ARG A 136 -1.76 -6.43 15.31
N TYR A 137 -1.84 -7.70 15.68
CA TYR A 137 -1.89 -8.81 14.74
C TYR A 137 -3.17 -8.72 13.88
N TYR A 138 -4.35 -8.51 14.49
CA TYR A 138 -5.60 -8.35 13.75
C TYR A 138 -5.57 -7.17 12.79
N ALA A 139 -5.14 -5.99 13.25
CA ALA A 139 -5.04 -4.81 12.40
C ALA A 139 -4.14 -5.04 11.18
N ARG A 140 -2.96 -5.65 11.36
CA ARG A 140 -2.05 -5.98 10.25
C ARG A 140 -2.62 -7.03 9.30
N PHE A 141 -3.30 -8.04 9.85
CA PHE A 141 -3.94 -9.07 9.01
C PHE A 141 -5.05 -8.48 8.16
N ILE A 142 -5.85 -7.55 8.71
CA ILE A 142 -6.89 -6.83 7.98
C ILE A 142 -6.29 -6.03 6.81
N VAL A 143 -5.19 -5.29 7.01
CA VAL A 143 -4.51 -4.56 5.92
C VAL A 143 -4.10 -5.49 4.79
N VAL A 144 -3.47 -6.62 5.11
CA VAL A 144 -3.04 -7.60 4.11
C VAL A 144 -4.23 -8.19 3.37
N CYS A 145 -5.32 -8.50 4.08
CA CYS A 145 -6.55 -9.01 3.48
C CYS A 145 -7.24 -7.97 2.58
N LEU A 146 -7.25 -6.69 2.96
CA LEU A 146 -7.75 -5.60 2.12
C LEU A 146 -6.95 -5.50 0.82
N LEU A 147 -5.62 -5.48 0.91
CA LEU A 147 -4.75 -5.42 -0.25
C LEU A 147 -4.88 -6.64 -1.17
N LEU A 148 -5.24 -7.80 -0.63
CA LEU A 148 -5.52 -9.03 -1.38
C LEU A 148 -7.00 -9.19 -1.76
N ASN A 149 -7.81 -8.16 -1.54
CA ASN A 149 -9.25 -8.16 -1.86
C ASN A 149 -10.05 -9.33 -1.24
N LYS A 150 -9.63 -9.79 -0.04
CA LYS A 150 -10.30 -10.88 0.70
C LYS A 150 -11.42 -10.34 1.59
N MET A 151 -12.39 -9.63 0.99
CA MET A 151 -13.40 -8.84 1.70
C MET A 151 -14.30 -9.65 2.65
N LYS A 152 -14.59 -10.92 2.34
CA LYS A 152 -15.31 -11.80 3.28
C LYS A 152 -14.52 -11.97 4.58
N LEU A 153 -13.24 -12.31 4.47
CA LEU A 153 -12.35 -12.50 5.62
C LEU A 153 -12.12 -11.18 6.38
N VAL A 154 -12.04 -10.04 5.67
CA VAL A 154 -11.93 -8.71 6.29
C VAL A 154 -13.10 -8.47 7.24
N ARG A 155 -14.34 -8.71 6.80
CA ARG A 155 -15.53 -8.52 7.64
C ARG A 155 -15.50 -9.41 8.89
N GLU A 156 -15.10 -10.68 8.75
CA GLU A 156 -14.92 -11.58 9.90
C GLU A 156 -13.86 -11.06 10.87
N LEU A 157 -12.69 -10.66 10.36
CA LEU A 157 -11.59 -10.15 11.19
C LEU A 157 -11.95 -8.83 11.89
N VAL A 158 -12.74 -7.97 11.27
CA VAL A 158 -13.22 -6.72 11.89
C VAL A 158 -14.15 -7.05 13.08
N GLN A 159 -15.05 -8.01 12.93
CA GLN A 159 -15.90 -8.46 14.04
C GLN A 159 -15.09 -9.09 15.17
N GLU A 160 -14.10 -9.92 14.84
CA GLU A 160 -13.20 -10.49 15.83
C GLU A 160 -12.40 -9.40 16.55
N LEU A 161 -11.87 -8.41 15.82
CA LEU A 161 -11.13 -7.29 16.40
C LEU A 161 -12.01 -6.47 17.35
N ASP A 162 -13.24 -6.16 16.96
CA ASP A 162 -14.22 -5.44 17.79
C ASP A 162 -14.42 -6.15 19.13
N THR A 163 -14.67 -7.47 19.08
CA THR A 163 -14.81 -8.31 20.28
C THR A 163 -13.52 -8.28 21.14
N GLN A 164 -12.34 -8.35 20.52
CA GLN A 164 -11.08 -8.36 21.25
C GLN A 164 -10.76 -7.00 21.89
N ILE A 165 -11.17 -5.88 21.27
CA ILE A 165 -11.03 -4.54 21.84
C ILE A 165 -11.96 -4.41 23.06
N ALA A 166 -13.21 -4.89 22.95
CA ALA A 166 -14.16 -4.89 24.07
C ALA A 166 -13.64 -5.72 25.26
N ASP A 167 -13.13 -6.93 25.00
CA ASP A 167 -12.53 -7.79 26.03
C ASP A 167 -11.31 -7.12 26.69
N TYR A 168 -10.46 -6.48 25.89
CA TYR A 168 -9.29 -5.76 26.38
C TYR A 168 -9.67 -4.58 27.26
N ALA A 169 -10.63 -3.78 26.81
CA ALA A 169 -11.13 -2.63 27.56
C ALA A 169 -11.75 -3.03 28.91
N SER A 170 -12.60 -4.08 28.91
CA SER A 170 -13.27 -4.53 30.14
C SER A 170 -12.35 -5.20 31.15
N THR A 171 -11.24 -5.81 30.69
CA THR A 171 -10.31 -6.55 31.56
C THR A 171 -9.23 -5.67 32.17
N TYR A 172 -8.73 -4.70 31.42
CA TYR A 172 -7.52 -3.94 31.80
C TYR A 172 -7.77 -2.45 32.00
N GLU A 173 -8.95 -1.92 31.60
CA GLU A 173 -9.26 -0.47 31.64
C GLU A 173 -8.10 0.40 31.12
N PRO A 174 -7.59 0.11 29.90
CA PRO A 174 -6.33 0.66 29.43
C PRO A 174 -6.47 2.14 29.01
N GLU A 175 -5.38 2.91 29.17
CA GLU A 175 -5.34 4.30 28.70
C GLU A 175 -5.49 4.45 27.19
N ASP A 176 -5.06 3.44 26.40
CA ASP A 176 -5.11 3.43 24.94
C ASP A 176 -6.44 2.90 24.34
N GLN A 177 -7.48 2.73 25.16
CA GLN A 177 -8.80 2.26 24.70
C GLN A 177 -9.39 3.17 23.61
N VAL A 178 -9.29 4.47 23.78
CA VAL A 178 -9.80 5.46 22.81
C VAL A 178 -9.09 5.33 21.47
N GLU A 179 -7.77 5.11 21.48
CA GLU A 179 -7.00 4.90 20.26
C GLU A 179 -7.42 3.65 19.51
N TRP A 180 -7.66 2.54 20.22
CA TRP A 180 -8.13 1.30 19.61
C TRP A 180 -9.54 1.42 19.02
N ASN A 181 -10.43 2.16 19.66
CA ASN A 181 -11.76 2.45 19.13
C ASN A 181 -11.66 3.31 17.85
N LEU A 182 -10.78 4.30 17.82
CA LEU A 182 -10.52 5.08 16.61
C LEU A 182 -9.97 4.22 15.47
N VAL A 183 -9.04 3.32 15.74
CA VAL A 183 -8.52 2.36 14.75
C VAL A 183 -9.65 1.49 14.19
N LEU A 184 -10.54 1.01 15.04
CA LEU A 184 -11.68 0.21 14.60
C LEU A 184 -12.65 0.99 13.70
N GLU A 185 -12.96 2.24 14.06
CA GLU A 185 -13.82 3.11 13.25
C GLU A 185 -13.15 3.49 11.91
N GLU A 186 -11.84 3.75 11.90
CA GLU A 186 -11.07 3.94 10.66
C GLU A 186 -11.19 2.72 9.74
N ILE A 187 -11.04 1.51 10.27
CA ILE A 187 -11.17 0.26 9.51
C ILE A 187 -12.60 0.11 8.96
N LYS A 188 -13.64 0.31 9.80
CA LYS A 188 -15.05 0.21 9.38
C LYS A 188 -15.36 1.23 8.27
N GLY A 189 -14.89 2.48 8.43
CA GLY A 189 -15.05 3.53 7.43
C GLY A 189 -14.37 3.17 6.11
N PHE A 190 -13.15 2.62 6.17
CA PHE A 190 -12.39 2.18 5.00
C PHE A 190 -13.09 1.03 4.26
N VAL A 191 -13.54 0.01 4.98
CA VAL A 191 -14.30 -1.13 4.41
C VAL A 191 -15.60 -0.65 3.76
N LYS A 192 -16.29 0.32 4.36
CA LYS A 192 -17.49 0.92 3.78
C LYS A 192 -17.19 1.66 2.48
N ALA A 193 -16.09 2.42 2.42
CA ALA A 193 -15.68 3.17 1.24
C ALA A 193 -15.32 2.23 0.07
N GLU A 194 -14.64 1.11 0.35
CA GLU A 194 -14.28 0.11 -0.67
C GLU A 194 -15.45 -0.76 -1.14
N SER A 195 -16.48 -0.89 -0.33
CA SER A 195 -17.66 -1.72 -0.63
C SER A 195 -18.83 -0.87 -1.16
N ALA A 196 -18.57 0.25 -1.82
CA ALA A 196 -19.59 1.21 -2.25
C ALA A 196 -20.61 0.61 -3.24
N VAL A 197 -20.22 -0.39 -4.04
CA VAL A 197 -21.09 -1.08 -5.00
C VAL A 197 -20.96 -2.59 -4.82
N GLY A 198 -22.08 -3.26 -4.59
CA GLY A 198 -22.15 -4.72 -4.50
C GLY A 198 -22.47 -5.36 -5.85
N VAL A 199 -21.58 -6.19 -6.38
CA VAL A 199 -21.87 -7.03 -7.53
C VAL A 199 -22.29 -8.41 -7.02
N LEU A 200 -23.44 -8.89 -7.48
CA LEU A 200 -24.09 -10.09 -6.95
C LEU A 200 -24.26 -11.17 -8.04
N HIS A 201 -23.96 -12.41 -7.68
CA HIS A 201 -24.37 -13.58 -8.47
C HIS A 201 -25.89 -13.77 -8.44
N ALA A 202 -26.41 -14.67 -9.28
CA ALA A 202 -27.83 -15.01 -9.34
C ALA A 202 -28.37 -15.54 -8.01
N ASP A 203 -27.54 -16.14 -7.19
CA ASP A 203 -27.83 -16.65 -5.83
C ASP A 203 -27.63 -15.59 -4.73
N SER A 204 -27.49 -14.31 -5.11
CA SER A 204 -27.24 -13.17 -4.22
C SER A 204 -25.89 -13.19 -3.46
N ASN A 205 -24.98 -14.09 -3.82
CA ASN A 205 -23.63 -14.07 -3.27
C ASN A 205 -22.79 -12.93 -3.88
N PRO A 206 -22.01 -12.20 -3.08
CA PRO A 206 -21.18 -11.10 -3.60
C PRO A 206 -20.02 -11.62 -4.46
N VAL A 207 -19.83 -10.98 -5.60
CA VAL A 207 -18.67 -11.19 -6.49
C VAL A 207 -17.50 -10.36 -6.00
N VAL A 208 -16.33 -10.96 -5.97
CA VAL A 208 -15.07 -10.25 -5.68
C VAL A 208 -14.51 -9.70 -6.99
N LEU A 209 -14.43 -8.37 -7.09
CA LEU A 209 -13.87 -7.69 -8.24
C LEU A 209 -12.36 -7.50 -8.04
N THR A 210 -11.56 -7.80 -9.06
CA THR A 210 -10.15 -7.41 -9.05
C THR A 210 -9.94 -6.16 -9.89
N HIS A 211 -9.16 -5.23 -9.39
CA HIS A 211 -8.82 -3.99 -10.08
C HIS A 211 -7.34 -3.94 -10.48
N ARG A 212 -6.58 -4.99 -10.16
CA ARG A 212 -5.19 -5.10 -10.55
C ARG A 212 -5.02 -5.36 -12.03
N LEU A 213 -3.88 -4.93 -12.57
CA LEU A 213 -3.53 -5.12 -13.97
C LEU A 213 -3.39 -6.61 -14.31
N GLY A 214 -4.14 -7.06 -15.28
CA GLY A 214 -4.12 -8.44 -15.76
C GLY A 214 -4.41 -8.50 -17.27
N PRO A 215 -4.28 -9.69 -17.88
CA PRO A 215 -4.56 -9.86 -19.31
C PRO A 215 -5.98 -9.47 -19.71
N LEU A 216 -6.94 -9.63 -18.78
CA LEU A 216 -8.36 -9.31 -19.00
C LEU A 216 -8.71 -7.86 -18.69
N THR A 217 -7.90 -7.17 -17.90
CA THR A 217 -8.18 -5.78 -17.46
C THR A 217 -7.31 -4.74 -18.16
N SER A 218 -6.29 -5.16 -18.90
CA SER A 218 -5.42 -4.28 -19.66
C SER A 218 -5.78 -4.30 -21.13
N PRO A 219 -6.05 -3.16 -21.78
CA PRO A 219 -6.32 -3.11 -23.20
C PRO A 219 -5.09 -3.62 -23.98
N PRO A 220 -5.30 -4.28 -25.16
CA PRO A 220 -4.19 -4.73 -25.97
C PRO A 220 -3.36 -3.54 -26.44
N ILE A 221 -2.07 -3.58 -26.15
CA ILE A 221 -1.14 -2.55 -26.59
C ILE A 221 -0.79 -2.84 -28.05
N GLU A 222 -1.16 -1.94 -28.95
CA GLU A 222 -0.63 -1.96 -30.31
C GLU A 222 0.88 -1.75 -30.23
N ARG A 223 1.66 -2.70 -30.79
CA ARG A 223 3.12 -2.58 -30.84
C ARG A 223 3.47 -1.48 -31.85
N SER A 224 3.70 -0.27 -31.35
CA SER A 224 4.31 0.78 -32.14
C SER A 224 5.82 0.74 -31.92
N PRO A 225 6.65 0.49 -32.95
CA PRO A 225 8.07 0.73 -32.80
C PRO A 225 8.32 2.26 -32.91
N PRO A 226 9.23 2.90 -32.22
CA PRO A 226 10.42 2.46 -31.50
C PRO A 226 10.60 3.02 -30.08
N MET A 227 9.59 3.54 -29.42
CA MET A 227 9.72 4.08 -28.06
C MET A 227 8.76 3.40 -27.09
N CYS A 228 9.18 2.26 -26.57
CA CYS A 228 8.47 1.65 -25.44
C CYS A 228 8.96 2.25 -24.13
N LEU A 229 8.36 3.37 -23.72
CA LEU A 229 8.51 3.83 -22.33
C LEU A 229 7.88 2.80 -21.40
N THR A 230 8.59 2.49 -20.32
CA THR A 230 8.10 1.61 -19.28
C THR A 230 7.96 2.39 -17.97
N LEU A 231 6.82 2.24 -17.30
CA LEU A 231 6.64 2.79 -15.96
C LEU A 231 7.54 2.01 -15.00
N GLN A 232 8.50 2.69 -14.39
CA GLN A 232 9.53 2.09 -13.53
C GLN A 232 9.44 2.58 -12.09
N GLU A 233 9.13 3.86 -11.89
CA GLU A 233 9.06 4.47 -10.57
C GLU A 233 7.71 5.16 -10.39
N ILE A 234 7.11 4.98 -9.21
CA ILE A 234 5.85 5.59 -8.85
C ILE A 234 5.97 6.24 -7.46
N LEU A 235 5.56 7.49 -7.36
CA LEU A 235 5.38 8.17 -6.08
C LEU A 235 3.89 8.44 -5.86
N ILE A 236 3.30 7.82 -4.83
CA ILE A 236 1.91 8.00 -4.43
C ILE A 236 1.88 8.83 -3.15
N VAL A 237 1.30 10.01 -3.24
CA VAL A 237 1.18 10.97 -2.13
C VAL A 237 -0.28 11.16 -1.75
N GLY A 238 -0.61 10.96 -0.48
CA GLY A 238 -1.95 11.19 0.08
C GLY A 238 -1.89 12.22 1.21
N ASN A 239 -2.54 13.38 1.00
CA ASN A 239 -2.64 14.47 1.97
C ASN A 239 -4.00 15.15 1.99
N SER A 240 -5.06 14.47 1.57
CA SER A 240 -6.42 14.98 1.73
C SER A 240 -6.85 14.89 3.18
N ALA A 241 -7.40 15.99 3.74
CA ALA A 241 -7.74 16.08 5.16
C ALA A 241 -8.92 15.18 5.54
N ASP A 242 -9.92 15.08 4.65
CA ASP A 242 -11.23 14.51 4.95
C ASP A 242 -11.40 13.04 4.51
N GLN A 243 -10.37 12.41 3.94
CA GLN A 243 -10.47 11.02 3.49
C GLN A 243 -10.29 10.03 4.63
N VAL A 244 -11.09 8.97 4.61
CA VAL A 244 -10.85 7.82 5.47
C VAL A 244 -9.48 7.22 5.19
N LYS A 245 -8.84 6.80 6.25
CA LYS A 245 -7.50 6.22 6.20
C LYS A 245 -7.44 4.96 7.04
N PHE A 246 -6.49 4.10 6.73
CA PHE A 246 -6.10 2.99 7.58
C PHE A 246 -4.63 2.61 7.32
N SER A 247 -3.85 2.45 8.39
CA SER A 247 -2.44 2.04 8.32
C SER A 247 -1.58 2.89 7.36
N GLU A 248 -1.67 4.21 7.47
CA GLU A 248 -0.94 5.19 6.64
C GLU A 248 -1.30 5.15 5.13
N LEU A 249 -2.43 4.55 4.78
CA LEU A 249 -3.01 4.59 3.45
C LEU A 249 -4.34 5.32 3.50
N SER A 250 -4.48 6.41 2.74
CA SER A 250 -5.81 6.94 2.43
C SER A 250 -6.49 6.01 1.42
N VAL A 251 -7.81 6.09 1.32
CA VAL A 251 -8.57 5.25 0.37
C VAL A 251 -8.12 5.46 -1.07
N ASP A 252 -7.76 6.70 -1.45
CA ASP A 252 -7.29 7.00 -2.81
C ASP A 252 -5.88 6.42 -3.05
N MET A 253 -4.97 6.52 -2.07
CA MET A 253 -3.67 5.84 -2.16
C MET A 253 -3.83 4.34 -2.35
N PHE A 254 -4.76 3.73 -1.61
CA PHE A 254 -5.05 2.30 -1.70
C PHE A 254 -5.59 1.92 -3.10
N ARG A 255 -6.53 2.70 -3.65
CA ARG A 255 -7.07 2.49 -5.00
C ARG A 255 -5.98 2.58 -6.06
N MET A 256 -5.15 3.62 -6.00
CA MET A 256 -4.04 3.79 -6.94
C MET A 256 -2.98 2.69 -6.81
N LEU A 257 -2.68 2.26 -5.59
CA LEU A 257 -1.78 1.14 -5.35
C LEU A 257 -2.28 -0.13 -6.06
N GLN A 258 -3.54 -0.48 -5.89
CA GLN A 258 -4.14 -1.65 -6.56
C GLN A 258 -4.18 -1.49 -8.09
N THR A 259 -4.57 -0.33 -8.61
CA THR A 259 -4.66 -0.07 -10.06
C THR A 259 -3.32 -0.22 -10.78
N LEU A 260 -2.22 0.12 -10.12
CA LEU A 260 -0.89 0.12 -10.71
C LEU A 260 -0.11 -1.18 -10.49
N GLU A 261 -0.66 -2.14 -9.77
CA GLU A 261 -0.05 -3.44 -9.52
C GLU A 261 -0.61 -4.53 -10.44
N ARG A 262 0.23 -5.52 -10.69
CA ARG A 262 -0.15 -6.76 -11.37
C ARG A 262 -0.38 -7.85 -10.35
N GLU A 263 -1.41 -8.68 -10.59
CA GLU A 263 -1.54 -9.92 -9.83
C GLU A 263 -0.38 -10.85 -10.14
N PRO A 264 0.13 -11.58 -9.12
CA PRO A 264 1.02 -12.69 -9.39
C PRO A 264 0.25 -13.71 -10.25
N ARG A 265 0.90 -14.26 -11.28
CA ARG A 265 0.31 -15.39 -12.00
C ARG A 265 0.15 -16.53 -11.00
N ASP A 266 -1.02 -17.17 -11.00
CA ASP A 266 -1.26 -18.37 -10.23
C ASP A 266 -0.24 -19.42 -10.68
N ASP A 267 0.75 -19.68 -9.84
CA ASP A 267 1.62 -20.83 -9.98
C ASP A 267 0.89 -22.01 -9.34
N PRO A 268 0.40 -22.99 -10.11
CA PRO A 268 -0.34 -24.13 -9.57
C PRO A 268 0.45 -24.94 -8.55
N THR A 269 1.78 -24.77 -8.50
CA THR A 269 2.63 -25.43 -7.50
C THR A 269 2.47 -24.84 -6.08
N HIS A 270 1.91 -23.64 -5.96
CA HIS A 270 1.71 -22.96 -4.67
C HIS A 270 0.38 -23.27 -3.98
N MET A 271 -0.56 -23.94 -4.63
CA MET A 271 -1.90 -24.17 -4.06
C MET A 271 -2.00 -25.37 -3.10
N HIS A 272 -1.00 -26.25 -3.01
CA HIS A 272 -1.16 -27.53 -2.33
C HIS A 272 -0.42 -27.70 -1.00
N ASP A 273 0.36 -26.73 -0.53
CA ASP A 273 1.07 -26.88 0.74
C ASP A 273 0.62 -25.86 1.77
N ALA A 274 -0.32 -26.25 2.61
CA ALA A 274 -0.89 -25.42 3.68
C ALA A 274 0.08 -25.13 4.84
N SER A 275 1.35 -25.52 4.73
CA SER A 275 2.36 -25.30 5.77
C SER A 275 3.36 -24.22 5.35
N PRO A 276 3.46 -23.10 6.10
CA PRO A 276 4.52 -22.11 5.86
C PRO A 276 5.94 -22.66 6.03
N ALA A 277 6.07 -23.86 6.59
CA ALA A 277 7.35 -24.47 6.96
C ALA A 277 8.21 -24.91 5.77
N GLY A 278 7.59 -25.18 4.60
CA GLY A 278 8.31 -25.67 3.41
C GLY A 278 8.81 -24.58 2.46
N ARG A 279 8.37 -23.33 2.64
CA ARG A 279 8.53 -22.27 1.66
C ARG A 279 9.71 -21.31 1.85
N LEU A 280 10.63 -21.63 2.71
CA LEU A 280 11.84 -20.82 2.83
C LEU A 280 13.03 -21.54 2.15
N PRO A 281 13.64 -20.95 1.10
CA PRO A 281 14.53 -19.82 1.27
C PRO A 281 14.18 -18.66 0.31
N PHE A 282 14.09 -17.49 0.88
CA PHE A 282 14.17 -16.24 0.15
C PHE A 282 15.50 -16.20 -0.65
N ARG A 283 15.40 -16.25 -1.96
CA ARG A 283 16.47 -15.82 -2.85
C ARG A 283 15.97 -14.57 -3.57
N PRO A 284 16.51 -13.38 -3.26
CA PRO A 284 16.36 -12.25 -4.13
C PRO A 284 17.22 -12.49 -5.36
N GLY A 285 16.59 -12.97 -6.41
CA GLY A 285 17.23 -13.19 -7.70
C GLY A 285 16.18 -13.13 -8.79
N PRO A 286 16.56 -12.74 -10.02
CA PRO A 286 15.61 -12.78 -11.12
C PRO A 286 15.13 -14.21 -11.27
N TYR A 287 13.81 -14.42 -11.17
CA TYR A 287 13.20 -15.70 -11.50
C TYR A 287 13.51 -16.02 -12.96
N PRO A 288 13.79 -17.29 -13.30
CA PRO A 288 14.06 -17.66 -14.68
C PRO A 288 12.85 -17.28 -15.57
N PRO A 289 13.11 -16.82 -16.81
CA PRO A 289 12.04 -16.47 -17.73
C PRO A 289 11.20 -17.71 -18.04
N GLU A 290 9.91 -17.65 -17.70
CA GLU A 290 8.95 -18.67 -18.15
C GLU A 290 8.64 -18.43 -19.63
N ASN A 291 8.82 -19.45 -20.42
CA ASN A 291 8.49 -19.48 -21.86
C ASN A 291 9.16 -18.40 -22.74
N GLY A 292 10.38 -17.95 -22.40
CA GLY A 292 11.15 -17.04 -23.23
C GLY A 292 10.64 -15.60 -23.30
N MET A 293 9.57 -15.24 -22.59
CA MET A 293 9.11 -13.85 -22.47
C MET A 293 9.65 -13.23 -21.18
N PRO A 294 10.23 -12.00 -21.25
CA PRO A 294 10.68 -11.31 -20.04
C PRO A 294 9.48 -11.08 -19.11
N ARG A 295 9.61 -11.47 -17.84
CA ARG A 295 8.62 -11.19 -16.81
C ARG A 295 8.47 -9.66 -16.70
N ARG A 296 7.25 -9.15 -16.82
CA ARG A 296 6.97 -7.75 -16.52
C ARG A 296 6.91 -7.61 -15.02
N GLU A 297 7.93 -7.00 -14.44
CA GLU A 297 7.99 -6.65 -13.03
C GLU A 297 7.01 -5.51 -12.73
N ASN A 298 6.52 -5.44 -11.49
CA ASN A 298 5.78 -4.27 -11.01
C ASN A 298 6.74 -3.07 -10.92
N PRO A 299 6.27 -1.85 -11.29
CA PRO A 299 7.06 -0.66 -11.06
C PRO A 299 7.29 -0.45 -9.56
N HIS A 300 8.46 0.06 -9.21
CA HIS A 300 8.76 0.38 -7.83
C HIS A 300 7.91 1.55 -7.33
N LYS A 301 7.42 1.48 -6.09
CA LYS A 301 6.52 2.47 -5.51
C LYS A 301 7.03 3.03 -4.19
N TYR A 302 6.84 4.32 -4.03
CA TYR A 302 6.93 5.01 -2.76
C TYR A 302 5.53 5.47 -2.34
N LEU A 303 5.17 5.19 -1.08
CA LEU A 303 3.89 5.56 -0.49
C LEU A 303 4.14 6.61 0.59
N LEU A 304 3.64 7.81 0.40
CA LEU A 304 3.81 8.91 1.32
C LEU A 304 2.45 9.42 1.82
N TYR A 305 2.14 9.10 3.06
CA TYR A 305 0.97 9.61 3.76
C TYR A 305 1.35 10.86 4.56
N LYS A 306 0.71 11.99 4.24
CA LYS A 306 0.97 13.31 4.84
C LYS A 306 2.48 13.64 4.92
N PRO A 307 3.20 13.57 3.79
CA PRO A 307 4.64 13.86 3.77
C PRO A 307 4.92 15.34 3.96
N THR A 308 6.08 15.65 4.49
CA THR A 308 6.62 17.02 4.43
C THR A 308 7.05 17.34 2.98
N TYR A 309 7.14 18.62 2.63
CA TYR A 309 7.68 19.07 1.34
C TYR A 309 9.06 18.43 1.05
N SER A 310 9.96 18.47 2.03
CA SER A 310 11.30 17.88 1.89
C SER A 310 11.27 16.38 1.60
N GLN A 311 10.35 15.63 2.24
CA GLN A 311 10.17 14.22 1.93
C GLN A 311 9.74 14.00 0.49
N VAL A 312 8.75 14.75 -0.01
CA VAL A 312 8.32 14.65 -1.41
C VAL A 312 9.50 14.88 -2.36
N GLN A 313 10.29 15.94 -2.14
CA GLN A 313 11.44 16.26 -2.96
C GLN A 313 12.53 15.17 -2.95
N VAL A 314 12.84 14.61 -1.77
CA VAL A 314 13.83 13.54 -1.63
C VAL A 314 13.38 12.27 -2.37
N PHE A 315 12.11 11.90 -2.27
CA PHE A 315 11.59 10.72 -2.95
C PHE A 315 11.48 10.91 -4.46
N LEU A 316 11.08 12.10 -4.93
CA LEU A 316 11.10 12.44 -6.35
C LEU A 316 12.53 12.37 -6.91
N ALA A 317 13.50 12.97 -6.23
CA ALA A 317 14.91 12.93 -6.63
C ALA A 317 15.45 11.50 -6.67
N SER A 318 15.08 10.66 -5.71
CA SER A 318 15.49 9.26 -5.69
C SER A 318 14.90 8.46 -6.84
N GLY A 319 13.58 8.55 -7.09
CA GLY A 319 12.95 7.90 -8.22
C GLY A 319 13.53 8.40 -9.56
N PHE A 320 13.71 9.71 -9.71
CA PHE A 320 14.32 10.29 -10.90
C PHE A 320 15.75 9.77 -11.16
N LYS A 321 16.55 9.62 -10.11
CA LYS A 321 17.93 9.11 -10.21
C LYS A 321 17.95 7.65 -10.69
N GLU A 322 17.01 6.84 -10.23
CA GLU A 322 16.97 5.41 -10.49
C GLU A 322 16.35 5.04 -11.83
N LEU A 323 15.68 5.97 -12.52
CA LEU A 323 15.08 5.74 -13.83
C LEU A 323 16.11 5.33 -14.90
N PRO A 324 15.91 4.19 -15.58
CA PRO A 324 16.68 3.83 -16.77
C PRO A 324 16.33 4.74 -17.97
N ALA A 325 17.07 4.62 -19.06
CA ALA A 325 16.91 5.47 -20.24
C ALA A 325 15.48 5.42 -20.86
N ASN A 326 14.82 4.28 -20.77
CA ASN A 326 13.44 4.07 -21.25
C ASN A 326 12.40 4.08 -20.12
N GLY A 327 12.79 4.52 -18.93
CA GLY A 327 11.91 4.56 -17.75
C GLY A 327 11.10 5.84 -17.67
N ALA A 328 9.87 5.75 -17.18
CA ALA A 328 9.02 6.87 -16.82
C ALA A 328 8.75 6.87 -15.30
N LEU A 329 8.66 8.07 -14.72
CA LEU A 329 8.22 8.32 -13.35
C LEU A 329 6.76 8.73 -13.37
N LEU A 330 5.94 8.12 -12.52
CA LEU A 330 4.59 8.57 -12.22
C LEU A 330 4.56 9.22 -10.84
N LEU A 331 4.03 10.44 -10.79
CA LEU A 331 3.70 11.13 -9.55
C LEU A 331 2.18 11.24 -9.44
N TYR A 332 1.61 10.59 -8.42
CA TYR A 332 0.20 10.75 -8.06
C TYR A 332 0.08 11.57 -6.79
N LEU A 333 -0.71 12.63 -6.85
CA LEU A 333 -0.98 13.57 -5.76
C LEU A 333 -2.48 13.59 -5.46
N SER A 334 -2.89 13.09 -4.31
CA SER A 334 -4.23 13.29 -3.76
C SER A 334 -4.11 14.19 -2.53
N ALA A 335 -4.37 15.48 -2.70
CA ALA A 335 -4.11 16.48 -1.67
C ALA A 335 -5.04 17.69 -1.79
N ASP A 336 -5.30 18.36 -0.67
CA ASP A 336 -6.05 19.60 -0.67
C ASP A 336 -5.25 20.70 -1.37
N GLY A 337 -5.93 21.61 -2.04
CA GLY A 337 -5.31 22.73 -2.73
C GLY A 337 -4.69 23.75 -1.77
N CYS A 338 -3.60 24.35 -2.24
CA CYS A 338 -2.96 25.49 -1.62
C CYS A 338 -3.09 26.68 -2.59
N PHE A 339 -3.94 27.63 -2.26
CA PHE A 339 -4.23 28.77 -3.12
C PHE A 339 -3.33 29.95 -2.76
N SER A 340 -2.62 30.49 -3.73
CA SER A 340 -1.81 31.68 -3.52
C SER A 340 -2.69 32.93 -3.47
N THR A 341 -2.42 33.79 -2.52
CA THR A 341 -3.06 35.14 -2.42
C THR A 341 -2.21 36.23 -3.08
N VAL A 342 -0.97 35.92 -3.45
CA VAL A 342 -0.01 36.87 -4.02
C VAL A 342 0.32 36.47 -5.44
N LYS A 343 0.04 37.34 -6.40
CA LYS A 343 0.48 37.14 -7.79
C LYS A 343 1.92 37.60 -7.91
N HIS A 344 2.79 36.66 -8.28
CA HIS A 344 4.17 36.95 -8.66
C HIS A 344 4.29 36.75 -10.18
N PRO A 345 4.01 37.80 -10.99
CA PRO A 345 3.94 37.66 -12.45
C PRO A 345 5.24 37.24 -13.12
N GLU A 346 6.35 37.28 -12.40
CA GLU A 346 7.69 36.86 -12.90
C GLU A 346 8.06 35.43 -12.53
N GLU A 347 7.29 34.74 -11.68
CA GLU A 347 7.58 33.39 -11.22
C GLU A 347 6.51 32.39 -11.70
N MET A 348 6.47 32.15 -13.03
CA MET A 348 5.62 31.09 -13.58
C MET A 348 5.82 29.76 -12.85
N GLY A 349 4.71 29.15 -12.39
CA GLY A 349 4.74 27.90 -11.66
C GLY A 349 4.66 28.03 -10.14
N TYR A 350 4.62 29.23 -9.59
CA TYR A 350 4.50 29.52 -8.17
C TYR A 350 3.39 30.53 -7.85
N ASP A 351 2.88 31.23 -8.84
CA ASP A 351 1.96 32.37 -8.70
C ASP A 351 0.51 31.97 -8.39
N LEU A 352 0.08 30.77 -8.80
CA LEU A 352 -1.29 30.28 -8.61
C LEU A 352 -1.45 29.29 -7.44
N GLY A 353 -0.39 29.06 -6.67
CA GLY A 353 -0.40 28.08 -5.60
C GLY A 353 -0.04 26.67 -6.09
N GLY A 354 -0.47 25.67 -5.37
CA GLY A 354 -0.16 24.26 -5.62
C GLY A 354 -1.04 23.33 -4.79
N VAL A 355 -0.46 22.28 -4.27
CA VAL A 355 -1.11 21.32 -3.36
C VAL A 355 -0.43 21.29 -2.00
N THR A 356 -1.20 21.09 -0.94
CA THR A 356 -0.66 21.04 0.42
C THR A 356 0.20 19.80 0.62
N THR A 357 1.28 19.97 1.40
CA THR A 357 2.02 18.88 2.03
C THR A 357 1.63 18.81 3.51
N SER A 358 2.36 18.07 4.37
CA SER A 358 1.89 17.80 5.73
C SER A 358 1.54 19.07 6.51
N ASN A 359 0.31 19.12 7.03
CA ASN A 359 -0.20 20.17 7.90
C ASN A 359 0.35 20.06 9.34
N LYS A 360 1.63 20.18 9.55
CA LYS A 360 2.11 20.61 10.86
C LYS A 360 1.97 22.14 10.92
N ARG A 361 0.76 22.62 11.08
CA ARG A 361 0.54 23.93 11.66
C ARG A 361 0.99 23.80 13.11
N ASP A 362 2.15 24.32 13.43
CA ASP A 362 2.50 24.62 14.82
C ASP A 362 1.46 25.61 15.31
N PRO A 363 0.65 25.27 16.34
CA PRO A 363 -0.38 26.19 16.84
C PRO A 363 0.20 27.47 17.42
N GLU A 364 1.51 27.56 17.66
CA GLU A 364 2.18 28.74 18.21
C GLU A 364 2.63 29.80 17.20
N HIS A 365 2.61 29.51 15.88
CA HIS A 365 3.03 30.48 14.86
C HIS A 365 1.85 30.97 14.01
N GLY A 366 0.81 31.46 14.67
CA GLY A 366 -0.35 32.12 14.05
C GLY A 366 -0.07 33.50 13.43
N LYS A 367 1.17 33.82 13.08
CA LYS A 367 1.51 35.00 12.28
C LYS A 367 1.71 34.58 10.83
N ARG A 368 0.69 34.90 9.99
CA ARG A 368 0.85 34.94 8.54
C ARG A 368 2.09 35.76 8.21
N LEU A 369 3.16 35.14 7.76
CA LEU A 369 4.25 35.84 7.11
C LEU A 369 3.71 36.41 5.80
N SER A 370 3.48 37.70 5.75
CA SER A 370 3.11 38.43 4.57
C SER A 370 4.20 38.31 3.52
N GLY A 371 3.91 37.68 2.38
CA GLY A 371 4.72 37.80 1.17
C GLY A 371 5.69 36.65 0.85
N GLY A 372 5.55 35.46 1.43
CA GLY A 372 6.41 34.30 1.13
C GLY A 372 5.63 33.09 0.63
N LYS A 373 6.31 32.21 -0.12
CA LYS A 373 5.82 30.86 -0.48
C LYS A 373 5.42 30.11 0.80
N GLU A 374 4.25 29.49 0.81
CA GLU A 374 3.89 28.65 1.95
C GLU A 374 4.84 27.44 2.05
N PRO A 375 5.52 27.23 3.18
CA PRO A 375 6.59 26.23 3.31
C PRO A 375 6.08 24.77 3.21
N HIS A 376 4.76 24.57 3.24
CA HIS A 376 4.11 23.27 3.19
C HIS A 376 3.27 23.07 1.91
N CYS A 377 3.63 23.72 0.82
CA CYS A 377 2.98 23.59 -0.47
C CYS A 377 3.96 23.05 -1.51
N LEU A 378 3.49 22.10 -2.33
CA LEU A 378 4.18 21.67 -3.53
C LEU A 378 3.61 22.42 -4.72
N TYR A 379 4.44 23.20 -5.37
CA TYR A 379 4.10 24.02 -6.52
C TYR A 379 4.44 23.32 -7.84
N PRO A 380 3.78 23.66 -8.95
CA PRO A 380 4.20 23.17 -10.28
C PRO A 380 5.66 23.43 -10.59
N GLY A 381 6.20 24.60 -10.19
CA GLY A 381 7.60 24.99 -10.36
C GLY A 381 8.60 24.02 -9.72
N ASP A 382 8.21 23.38 -8.62
CA ASP A 382 9.05 22.41 -7.93
C ASP A 382 9.26 21.13 -8.76
N LEU A 383 8.42 20.88 -9.76
CA LEU A 383 8.51 19.70 -10.63
C LEU A 383 9.38 19.95 -11.87
N TYR A 384 9.72 21.19 -12.20
CA TYR A 384 10.50 21.52 -13.41
C TYR A 384 11.81 20.72 -13.54
N PRO A 385 12.63 20.53 -12.49
CA PRO A 385 13.85 19.74 -12.59
C PRO A 385 13.61 18.29 -13.02
N PHE A 386 12.46 17.72 -12.68
CA PHE A 386 12.11 16.34 -12.95
C PHE A 386 11.57 16.12 -14.36
N THR A 387 11.21 17.19 -15.10
CA THR A 387 10.79 17.11 -16.51
C THR A 387 11.97 16.81 -17.47
N ARG A 388 13.19 16.64 -16.96
CA ARG A 388 14.36 16.17 -17.71
C ARG A 388 14.33 14.69 -18.10
N LYS A 389 13.40 13.92 -17.53
CA LYS A 389 13.10 12.53 -17.90
C LYS A 389 11.59 12.38 -18.09
N PRO A 390 11.12 11.31 -18.75
CA PRO A 390 9.69 11.08 -18.92
C PRO A 390 8.95 11.11 -17.59
N LEU A 391 7.97 12.03 -17.47
CA LEU A 391 7.20 12.28 -16.25
C LEU A 391 5.71 12.24 -16.54
N PHE A 392 4.99 11.46 -15.73
CA PHE A 392 3.53 11.45 -15.72
C PHE A 392 3.05 11.94 -14.35
N VAL A 393 2.26 13.01 -14.34
CA VAL A 393 1.71 13.63 -13.12
C VAL A 393 0.21 13.44 -13.12
N VAL A 394 -0.33 12.87 -12.06
CA VAL A 394 -1.77 12.78 -11.80
C VAL A 394 -2.06 13.61 -10.57
N VAL A 395 -2.89 14.64 -10.70
CA VAL A 395 -3.21 15.57 -9.62
C VAL A 395 -4.70 15.52 -9.32
N ASP A 396 -5.02 15.01 -8.15
CA ASP A 396 -6.37 14.96 -7.59
C ASP A 396 -6.48 16.01 -6.47
N SER A 397 -6.94 17.19 -6.82
CA SER A 397 -6.99 18.35 -5.94
C SER A 397 -8.00 19.38 -6.44
N ASP A 398 -8.57 20.15 -5.56
CA ASP A 398 -9.38 21.32 -5.90
C ASP A 398 -8.57 22.48 -6.52
N ASN A 399 -7.21 22.41 -6.44
CA ASN A 399 -6.30 23.30 -7.15
C ASN A 399 -5.44 22.57 -8.21
N SER A 400 -5.97 21.52 -8.82
CA SER A 400 -5.24 20.67 -9.77
C SER A 400 -4.80 21.43 -11.04
N TYR A 401 -5.61 22.38 -11.53
CA TYR A 401 -5.42 23.08 -12.80
C TYR A 401 -4.11 23.87 -12.89
N VAL A 402 -3.52 24.26 -11.77
CA VAL A 402 -2.25 25.00 -11.77
C VAL A 402 -1.10 24.18 -12.36
N PHE A 403 -1.21 22.85 -12.32
CA PHE A 403 -0.22 21.93 -12.87
C PHE A 403 -0.25 21.82 -14.40
N GLN A 404 -1.26 22.40 -15.07
CA GLN A 404 -1.31 22.52 -16.53
C GLN A 404 -0.14 23.34 -17.08
N GLN A 405 0.38 24.26 -16.29
CA GLN A 405 1.42 25.21 -16.71
C GLN A 405 2.84 24.69 -16.60
N ILE A 406 3.06 23.39 -16.34
CA ILE A 406 4.42 22.83 -16.28
C ILE A 406 5.04 22.88 -17.68
N PRO A 407 6.14 23.65 -17.89
CA PRO A 407 6.72 23.83 -19.21
C PRO A 407 7.55 22.63 -19.65
N ARG A 408 7.67 22.44 -20.97
CA ARG A 408 8.41 21.34 -21.61
C ARG A 408 9.82 21.76 -22.05
N TYR A 409 10.56 22.39 -21.17
CA TYR A 409 11.88 22.94 -21.51
C TYR A 409 12.89 21.93 -22.06
N PHE A 410 12.76 20.66 -21.68
CA PHE A 410 13.78 19.63 -21.98
C PHE A 410 13.35 18.67 -23.10
N GLY A 411 12.20 18.89 -23.73
CA GLY A 411 11.73 18.06 -24.84
C GLY A 411 11.46 16.58 -24.49
N GLN A 412 11.36 16.26 -23.19
CA GLN A 412 11.03 14.93 -22.72
C GLN A 412 9.51 14.75 -22.64
N PRO A 413 8.99 13.53 -22.77
CA PRO A 413 7.58 13.24 -22.59
C PRO A 413 7.09 13.71 -21.21
N LEU A 414 6.09 14.58 -21.23
CA LEU A 414 5.41 15.07 -20.05
C LEU A 414 3.90 14.91 -20.25
N MET A 415 3.24 14.24 -19.31
CA MET A 415 1.80 14.12 -19.27
C MET A 415 1.29 14.55 -17.91
N VAL A 416 0.25 15.38 -17.90
CA VAL A 416 -0.41 15.86 -16.69
C VAL A 416 -1.88 15.53 -16.79
N LEU A 417 -2.40 14.75 -15.85
CA LEU A 417 -3.82 14.42 -15.72
C LEU A 417 -4.35 15.06 -14.44
N MET A 418 -5.38 15.89 -14.58
CA MET A 418 -5.89 16.72 -13.49
C MET A 418 -7.35 16.37 -13.21
N SER A 419 -7.72 16.38 -11.92
CA SER A 419 -9.11 16.29 -11.50
C SER A 419 -9.87 17.56 -11.88
N PRO A 420 -11.21 17.49 -12.05
CA PRO A 420 -12.03 18.69 -12.21
C PRO A 420 -11.87 19.63 -11.01
N GLN A 421 -11.93 20.95 -11.27
CA GLN A 421 -11.82 21.98 -10.23
C GLN A 421 -13.01 21.95 -9.26
N GLU A 422 -14.20 21.65 -9.77
CA GLU A 422 -15.41 21.61 -8.98
C GLU A 422 -16.07 20.24 -9.04
N THR A 423 -16.37 19.72 -7.86
CA THR A 423 -17.25 18.56 -7.72
C THR A 423 -18.68 19.07 -7.52
N PRO A 424 -19.68 18.53 -8.26
CA PRO A 424 -21.08 18.89 -8.03
C PRO A 424 -21.46 18.80 -6.56
N SER A 425 -22.25 19.76 -6.08
CA SER A 425 -22.62 19.85 -4.66
C SER A 425 -23.29 18.59 -4.13
N THR A 426 -24.02 17.88 -4.99
CA THR A 426 -24.69 16.59 -4.67
C THR A 426 -23.72 15.45 -4.41
N LEU A 427 -22.43 15.59 -4.81
CA LEU A 427 -21.40 14.57 -4.68
C LEU A 427 -20.31 14.95 -3.65
N ARG A 428 -20.46 16.09 -2.96
CA ARG A 428 -19.47 16.54 -1.98
C ARG A 428 -19.36 15.61 -0.77
N ASP A 429 -20.46 15.02 -0.33
CA ASP A 429 -20.48 14.10 0.81
C ASP A 429 -19.75 12.77 0.53
N VAL A 430 -19.49 12.47 -0.75
CA VAL A 430 -18.76 11.27 -1.16
C VAL A 430 -17.26 11.39 -0.90
N ARG A 431 -16.73 12.61 -0.73
CA ARG A 431 -15.28 12.86 -0.53
C ARG A 431 -14.67 12.08 0.64
N HIS A 432 -15.43 11.84 1.69
CA HIS A 432 -14.98 11.04 2.82
C HIS A 432 -14.59 9.60 2.41
N GLY A 433 -15.34 9.02 1.46
CA GLY A 433 -15.05 7.71 0.84
C GLY A 433 -14.01 7.74 -0.29
N GLY A 434 -13.28 8.85 -0.44
CA GLY A 434 -12.28 9.05 -1.48
C GLY A 434 -12.77 9.97 -2.61
N SER A 435 -11.85 10.37 -3.45
CA SER A 435 -12.14 11.21 -4.61
C SER A 435 -12.89 10.44 -5.69
N LEU A 436 -13.89 11.07 -6.28
CA LEU A 436 -14.60 10.53 -7.42
C LEU A 436 -13.68 10.39 -8.65
N PHE A 437 -12.77 11.34 -8.85
CA PHE A 437 -11.80 11.29 -9.93
C PHE A 437 -10.91 10.05 -9.82
N THR A 438 -10.34 9.79 -8.65
CA THR A 438 -9.54 8.60 -8.39
C THR A 438 -10.37 7.33 -8.50
N LEU A 439 -11.64 7.35 -8.08
CA LEU A 439 -12.53 6.20 -8.24
C LEU A 439 -12.78 5.88 -9.72
N PHE A 440 -12.91 6.90 -10.59
CA PHE A 440 -13.02 6.69 -12.04
C PHE A 440 -11.74 6.08 -12.63
N LEU A 441 -10.56 6.50 -12.16
CA LEU A 441 -9.29 5.92 -12.61
C LEU A 441 -9.14 4.46 -12.16
N HIS A 442 -9.65 4.14 -10.97
CA HIS A 442 -9.57 2.81 -10.38
C HIS A 442 -10.62 1.83 -10.90
N SER A 443 -11.88 2.25 -10.88
CA SER A 443 -13.03 1.44 -11.26
C SER A 443 -14.12 2.31 -11.87
N PRO A 444 -14.03 2.61 -13.18
CA PRO A 444 -14.97 3.52 -13.86
C PRO A 444 -16.43 3.12 -13.67
N LEU A 445 -16.72 1.83 -13.74
CA LEU A 445 -18.08 1.33 -13.63
C LEU A 445 -18.64 1.49 -12.21
N ALA A 446 -17.81 1.26 -11.19
CA ALA A 446 -18.20 1.50 -9.79
C ALA A 446 -18.47 3.00 -9.56
N ALA A 447 -17.66 3.88 -10.17
CA ALA A 447 -17.87 5.32 -10.10
C ALA A 447 -19.19 5.73 -10.75
N PHE A 448 -19.55 5.18 -11.92
CA PHE A 448 -20.85 5.42 -12.54
C PHE A 448 -22.00 4.92 -11.68
N CYS A 449 -21.89 3.72 -11.10
CA CYS A 449 -22.90 3.20 -10.18
C CYS A 449 -23.10 4.13 -8.98
N LEU A 450 -22.02 4.65 -8.41
CA LEU A 450 -22.08 5.57 -7.28
C LEU A 450 -22.81 6.88 -7.65
N ILE A 451 -22.48 7.48 -8.82
CA ILE A 451 -23.16 8.71 -9.29
C ILE A 451 -24.64 8.44 -9.56
N CYS A 452 -24.96 7.29 -10.12
CA CYS A 452 -26.34 6.89 -10.41
C CYS A 452 -27.10 6.36 -9.18
N ASN A 453 -26.47 6.36 -8.01
CA ASN A 453 -27.03 5.80 -6.76
C ASN A 453 -27.44 4.31 -6.88
N VAL A 454 -26.63 3.53 -7.61
CA VAL A 454 -26.80 2.09 -7.77
C VAL A 454 -25.94 1.36 -6.73
N GLY A 455 -26.54 0.93 -5.63
CA GLY A 455 -25.84 0.26 -4.53
C GLY A 455 -25.52 -1.22 -4.81
N SER A 456 -26.28 -1.87 -5.68
CA SER A 456 -26.04 -3.28 -6.05
C SER A 456 -26.43 -3.55 -7.49
N LEU A 457 -25.72 -4.48 -8.13
CA LEU A 457 -25.91 -4.84 -9.52
C LEU A 457 -25.69 -6.34 -9.71
N ALA A 458 -26.54 -6.99 -10.53
CA ALA A 458 -26.32 -8.39 -10.89
C ALA A 458 -25.09 -8.54 -11.78
N VAL A 459 -24.32 -9.63 -11.61
CA VAL A 459 -23.04 -9.88 -12.29
C VAL A 459 -23.16 -9.79 -13.80
N HIS A 460 -24.24 -10.31 -14.40
CA HIS A 460 -24.42 -10.27 -15.86
C HIS A 460 -24.60 -8.85 -16.41
N HIS A 461 -25.21 -7.94 -15.65
CA HIS A 461 -25.28 -6.52 -15.99
C HIS A 461 -23.93 -5.84 -15.82
N TRP A 462 -23.20 -6.17 -14.74
CA TRP A 462 -21.85 -5.69 -14.53
C TRP A 462 -20.93 -6.03 -15.70
N GLU A 463 -20.87 -7.31 -16.08
CA GLU A 463 -20.06 -7.80 -17.21
C GLU A 463 -20.42 -7.12 -18.55
N ARG A 464 -21.73 -6.97 -18.80
CA ARG A 464 -22.18 -6.25 -19.99
C ARG A 464 -21.72 -4.80 -20.04
N CYS A 465 -21.82 -4.08 -18.91
CA CYS A 465 -21.36 -2.71 -18.79
C CYS A 465 -19.84 -2.62 -18.87
N GLN A 466 -19.12 -3.58 -18.26
CA GLN A 466 -17.67 -3.65 -18.32
C GLN A 466 -17.16 -3.79 -19.76
N ASN A 467 -17.83 -4.54 -20.61
CA ASN A 467 -17.50 -4.64 -22.04
C ASN A 467 -17.60 -3.29 -22.78
N TYR A 468 -18.50 -2.39 -22.38
CA TYR A 468 -18.55 -1.04 -22.95
C TYR A 468 -17.36 -0.19 -22.49
N VAL A 469 -16.99 -0.28 -21.21
CA VAL A 469 -15.80 0.40 -20.68
C VAL A 469 -14.54 -0.08 -21.40
N GLU A 470 -14.38 -1.38 -21.62
CA GLU A 470 -13.24 -1.95 -22.34
C GLU A 470 -13.17 -1.45 -23.79
N ARG A 471 -14.30 -1.41 -24.49
CA ARG A 471 -14.36 -0.85 -25.86
C ARG A 471 -13.94 0.61 -25.88
N PHE A 472 -14.42 1.41 -24.92
CA PHE A 472 -14.02 2.79 -24.79
C PHE A 472 -12.51 2.92 -24.56
N LEU A 473 -11.93 2.15 -23.65
CA LEU A 473 -10.49 2.16 -23.38
C LEU A 473 -9.66 1.75 -24.61
N ILE A 474 -10.10 0.76 -25.37
CA ILE A 474 -9.43 0.33 -26.62
C ILE A 474 -9.47 1.47 -27.65
N GLU A 475 -10.62 2.09 -27.89
CA GLU A 475 -10.74 3.17 -28.86
C GLU A 475 -9.96 4.42 -28.42
N ALA A 476 -10.00 4.78 -27.12
CA ALA A 476 -9.22 5.85 -26.58
C ALA A 476 -7.70 5.59 -26.72
N SER A 477 -7.23 4.39 -26.44
CA SER A 477 -5.83 4.00 -26.66
C SER A 477 -5.42 4.13 -28.12
N ARG A 478 -6.27 3.69 -29.05
CA ARG A 478 -6.02 3.82 -30.50
C ARG A 478 -5.97 5.28 -30.93
N LEU A 479 -6.87 6.11 -30.42
CA LEU A 479 -6.89 7.54 -30.71
C LEU A 479 -5.60 8.21 -30.24
N VAL A 480 -5.17 7.95 -29.01
CA VAL A 480 -3.92 8.48 -28.43
C VAL A 480 -2.70 8.04 -29.25
N ILE A 481 -2.62 6.77 -29.67
CA ILE A 481 -1.49 6.26 -30.48
C ILE A 481 -1.49 6.87 -31.88
N ARG A 482 -2.65 7.08 -32.49
CA ARG A 482 -2.79 7.63 -33.86
C ARG A 482 -2.62 9.14 -33.92
N SER A 483 -2.91 9.86 -32.85
CA SER A 483 -2.66 11.30 -32.82
C SER A 483 -1.16 11.55 -32.79
N ARG A 484 -0.59 11.68 -34.01
CA ARG A 484 0.82 12.10 -34.21
C ARG A 484 1.05 13.55 -33.78
N CYS A 485 -0.02 14.28 -33.60
CA CYS A 485 0.02 15.63 -33.05
C CYS A 485 0.22 15.50 -31.57
N ASP A 486 1.21 16.18 -31.10
CA ASP A 486 1.41 16.64 -29.74
C ASP A 486 0.38 16.11 -28.74
N ILE A 487 0.53 14.80 -28.44
CA ILE A 487 -0.29 14.02 -27.51
C ILE A 487 -0.51 14.74 -26.16
N PHE A 488 0.06 15.88 -26.05
CA PHE A 488 0.23 16.65 -24.85
C PHE A 488 -0.75 17.83 -24.70
N ASP A 489 -1.59 18.07 -25.70
CA ASP A 489 -2.64 19.11 -25.68
C ASP A 489 -4.07 18.57 -25.53
N ILE A 490 -4.23 17.31 -25.22
CA ILE A 490 -5.56 16.80 -24.86
C ILE A 490 -5.82 17.20 -23.40
N GLY A 491 -6.33 18.39 -23.20
CA GLY A 491 -7.11 18.73 -22.03
C GLY A 491 -8.39 17.89 -22.06
N LEU A 492 -8.43 16.84 -21.25
CA LEU A 492 -9.64 16.10 -20.91
C LEU A 492 -10.28 16.73 -19.70
#